data_63a733c278c0c3972f105d229c030a52
#
_entry.id   63a733c278c0c3972f105d229c030a52
#
_cell.length_a   1.000
_cell.length_b   1.000
_cell.length_c   1.000
_cell.angle_alpha   90.00
_cell.angle_beta   90.00
_cell.angle_gamma   90.00
#
_symmetry.space_group_name_H-M   'P 1'
#
loop_
_entity.id
_entity.type
_entity.pdbx_description
1 polymer ?
#
loop_
_entity_poly.entity_id
_entity_poly.type
_entity_poly.pdbx_seq_one_letter_code
_entity_poly.pdbx_strand_id
1 'polypeptide(L)'
;MKKQQIEALWGHVHWLGVLADAGSYTAAAARLGVSKAAVSLRIRELEAAAGVPLVRRTTRSLRLTEAGQGLVDATRDAFVQIERSFAGVRELADTPRGLLRVTAPVALGRQHIVPLMPAFLRAYPELSIELDLSAQISSLARDGFDVAIRHVFQGNPAPHQAPTPPPVSGLGEAQPSGLSQGNAGPPHVSLAPSGDGLGEARPWGPSQGNAGPPQVSLAPSGGGLGEARPWGPSFIPDTHVAWLLCETRSVLVASPAYLARRGQPADPQALVGHDCLGYRRAGGALSWRFEPVGGGAPVSVPVRGCFAANNSEALREAAVGGLGLAVLSDFTARQALLDGLLVPVLPDWRPVGLFGDCLCAIRPYSPTVPKAVQVFVAWLREALKNGFPLAR
;
A
#
# COMPACT_ATOMS: atom_id res chain seq x y z
N MET A 1 29.66 -36.08 -15.14
CA MET A 1 29.37 -34.74 -14.57
C MET A 1 28.46 -34.88 -13.34
N LYS A 2 28.77 -34.19 -12.26
CA LYS A 2 27.88 -34.17 -11.08
C LYS A 2 26.64 -33.29 -11.38
N LYS A 3 25.46 -33.67 -10.89
CA LYS A 3 24.18 -32.99 -11.13
C LYS A 3 24.26 -31.47 -10.92
N GLN A 4 24.94 -31.01 -9.87
CA GLN A 4 25.20 -29.59 -9.58
C GLN A 4 25.97 -28.83 -10.66
N GLN A 5 26.83 -29.50 -11.44
CA GLN A 5 27.55 -28.85 -12.55
C GLN A 5 26.64 -28.60 -13.76
N ILE A 6 25.63 -29.45 -13.98
CA ILE A 6 24.66 -29.25 -15.06
C ILE A 6 23.72 -28.09 -14.76
N GLU A 7 23.26 -27.95 -13.52
CA GLU A 7 22.36 -26.85 -13.08
C GLU A 7 23.00 -25.47 -13.32
N ALA A 8 24.29 -25.32 -13.05
CA ALA A 8 25.01 -24.06 -13.31
C ALA A 8 25.11 -23.69 -14.80
N LEU A 9 24.88 -24.66 -15.71
CA LEU A 9 25.02 -24.47 -17.15
C LEU A 9 23.71 -24.22 -17.89
N TRP A 10 22.54 -24.26 -17.25
CA TRP A 10 21.26 -24.07 -17.93
C TRP A 10 21.18 -22.74 -18.70
N GLY A 11 21.66 -21.65 -18.09
CA GLY A 11 21.77 -20.37 -18.79
C GLY A 11 22.69 -20.41 -20.02
N HIS A 12 23.78 -21.19 -19.97
CA HIS A 12 24.70 -21.33 -21.09
C HIS A 12 24.07 -22.12 -22.26
N VAL A 13 23.25 -23.16 -21.96
CA VAL A 13 22.49 -23.90 -22.98
C VAL A 13 21.48 -22.97 -23.65
N HIS A 14 20.77 -22.16 -22.89
CA HIS A 14 19.86 -21.14 -23.45
C HIS A 14 20.62 -20.18 -24.39
N TRP A 15 21.78 -19.69 -23.98
CA TRP A 15 22.60 -18.79 -24.84
C TRP A 15 23.07 -19.46 -26.12
N LEU A 16 23.35 -20.78 -26.10
CA LEU A 16 23.66 -21.55 -27.31
C LEU A 16 22.47 -21.57 -28.28
N GLY A 17 21.24 -21.77 -27.77
CA GLY A 17 20.01 -21.67 -28.55
C GLY A 17 19.82 -20.30 -29.19
N VAL A 18 19.97 -19.21 -28.38
CA VAL A 18 19.89 -17.84 -28.90
C VAL A 18 20.97 -17.58 -29.96
N LEU A 19 22.20 -18.09 -29.76
CA LEU A 19 23.29 -17.96 -30.72
C LEU A 19 23.01 -18.70 -32.04
N ALA A 20 22.41 -19.88 -31.96
CA ALA A 20 21.97 -20.66 -33.13
C ALA A 20 20.95 -19.87 -33.97
N ASP A 21 19.92 -19.34 -33.30
CA ASP A 21 18.85 -18.56 -33.95
C ASP A 21 19.33 -17.22 -34.50
N ALA A 22 20.26 -16.57 -33.83
CA ALA A 22 20.82 -15.27 -34.25
C ALA A 22 21.87 -15.38 -35.37
N GLY A 23 22.46 -16.52 -35.56
CA GLY A 23 23.46 -16.77 -36.61
C GLY A 23 24.81 -16.07 -36.46
N SER A 24 24.97 -15.23 -35.43
CA SER A 24 26.23 -14.55 -35.15
C SER A 24 26.36 -14.13 -33.66
N TYR A 25 27.60 -14.08 -33.17
CA TYR A 25 27.87 -13.61 -31.79
C TYR A 25 27.44 -12.18 -31.54
N THR A 26 27.51 -11.30 -32.56
CA THR A 26 27.09 -9.90 -32.42
C THR A 26 25.57 -9.79 -32.31
N ALA A 27 24.82 -10.50 -33.14
CA ALA A 27 23.37 -10.51 -33.09
C ALA A 27 22.85 -11.19 -31.80
N ALA A 28 23.47 -12.29 -31.36
CA ALA A 28 23.14 -12.94 -30.09
C ALA A 28 23.41 -12.01 -28.89
N ALA A 29 24.55 -11.30 -28.89
CA ALA A 29 24.87 -10.35 -27.85
C ALA A 29 23.84 -9.22 -27.75
N ALA A 30 23.42 -8.65 -28.89
CA ALA A 30 22.38 -7.63 -28.95
C ALA A 30 21.04 -8.17 -28.41
N ARG A 31 20.65 -9.41 -28.81
CA ARG A 31 19.40 -10.04 -28.34
C ARG A 31 19.39 -10.35 -26.85
N LEU A 32 20.56 -10.72 -26.29
CA LEU A 32 20.73 -11.04 -24.87
C LEU A 32 21.01 -9.80 -24.00
N GLY A 33 21.24 -8.62 -24.59
CA GLY A 33 21.57 -7.39 -23.85
C GLY A 33 22.95 -7.44 -23.20
N VAL A 34 23.93 -8.16 -23.76
CA VAL A 34 25.27 -8.37 -23.19
C VAL A 34 26.37 -8.11 -24.21
N SER A 35 27.63 -8.12 -23.76
CA SER A 35 28.77 -7.99 -24.68
C SER A 35 29.02 -9.27 -25.50
N LYS A 36 29.57 -9.11 -26.72
CA LYS A 36 30.01 -10.23 -27.56
C LYS A 36 31.02 -11.14 -26.84
N ALA A 37 31.89 -10.53 -26.00
CA ALA A 37 32.87 -11.27 -25.21
C ALA A 37 32.18 -12.20 -24.18
N ALA A 38 31.10 -11.70 -23.53
CA ALA A 38 30.33 -12.48 -22.58
C ALA A 38 29.70 -13.71 -23.24
N VAL A 39 29.07 -13.54 -24.41
CA VAL A 39 28.51 -14.68 -25.16
C VAL A 39 29.60 -15.69 -25.51
N SER A 40 30.75 -15.23 -26.03
CA SER A 40 31.87 -16.10 -26.39
C SER A 40 32.45 -16.85 -25.19
N LEU A 41 32.49 -16.21 -24.00
CA LEU A 41 32.96 -16.85 -22.78
C LEU A 41 31.99 -17.95 -22.34
N ARG A 42 30.69 -17.67 -22.27
CA ARG A 42 29.67 -18.64 -21.86
C ARG A 42 29.61 -19.87 -22.78
N ILE A 43 29.75 -19.67 -24.09
CA ILE A 43 29.82 -20.81 -25.02
C ILE A 43 31.08 -21.65 -24.78
N ARG A 44 32.24 -21.03 -24.52
CA ARG A 44 33.45 -21.79 -24.19
C ARG A 44 33.34 -22.56 -22.88
N GLU A 45 32.73 -21.99 -21.86
CA GLU A 45 32.44 -22.67 -20.59
C GLU A 45 31.56 -23.90 -20.82
N LEU A 46 30.52 -23.77 -21.67
CA LEU A 46 29.63 -24.85 -22.03
C LEU A 46 30.38 -25.97 -22.81
N GLU A 47 31.21 -25.61 -23.80
CA GLU A 47 32.05 -26.54 -24.56
C GLU A 47 33.04 -27.27 -23.66
N ALA A 48 33.70 -26.54 -22.72
CA ALA A 48 34.60 -27.15 -21.76
C ALA A 48 33.90 -28.16 -20.85
N ALA A 49 32.68 -27.85 -20.42
CA ALA A 49 31.89 -28.75 -19.60
C ALA A 49 31.35 -29.96 -20.39
N ALA A 50 30.97 -29.76 -21.65
CA ALA A 50 30.52 -30.83 -22.55
C ALA A 50 31.67 -31.73 -23.02
N GLY A 51 32.91 -31.25 -22.98
CA GLY A 51 34.10 -31.97 -23.48
C GLY A 51 34.18 -32.05 -24.99
N VAL A 52 33.30 -31.36 -25.71
CA VAL A 52 33.25 -31.34 -27.17
C VAL A 52 32.91 -29.94 -27.68
N PRO A 53 33.43 -29.52 -28.85
CA PRO A 53 33.06 -28.27 -29.47
C PRO A 53 31.59 -28.32 -29.92
N LEU A 54 30.84 -27.28 -29.60
CA LEU A 54 29.43 -27.11 -29.96
C LEU A 54 29.26 -26.11 -31.12
N VAL A 55 30.27 -25.26 -31.35
CA VAL A 55 30.25 -24.23 -32.39
C VAL A 55 31.49 -24.35 -33.27
N ARG A 56 31.28 -24.39 -34.59
CA ARG A 56 32.38 -24.29 -35.60
C ARG A 56 32.58 -22.81 -35.92
N ARG A 57 33.77 -22.29 -35.63
CA ARG A 57 34.18 -20.94 -36.01
C ARG A 57 34.79 -20.98 -37.41
N THR A 58 34.11 -20.38 -38.38
CA THR A 58 34.71 -20.00 -39.64
C THR A 58 34.80 -18.49 -39.75
N THR A 59 35.72 -17.98 -40.55
CA THR A 59 35.94 -16.54 -40.73
C THR A 59 34.73 -15.83 -41.36
N ARG A 60 33.78 -16.56 -41.94
CA ARG A 60 32.61 -15.99 -42.65
C ARG A 60 31.24 -16.41 -42.15
N SER A 61 31.12 -17.43 -41.30
CA SER A 61 29.83 -17.87 -40.78
C SER A 61 29.99 -18.60 -39.45
N LEU A 62 28.95 -18.50 -38.62
CA LEU A 62 28.77 -19.31 -37.43
C LEU A 62 27.95 -20.54 -37.83
N ARG A 63 28.42 -21.74 -37.48
CA ARG A 63 27.65 -22.98 -37.62
C ARG A 63 27.80 -23.81 -36.35
N LEU A 64 26.73 -24.45 -35.94
CA LEU A 64 26.80 -25.42 -34.87
C LEU A 64 27.51 -26.71 -35.38
N THR A 65 28.13 -27.45 -34.45
CA THR A 65 28.52 -28.85 -34.68
C THR A 65 27.28 -29.73 -34.61
N GLU A 66 27.40 -31.00 -34.98
CA GLU A 66 26.34 -31.98 -34.80
C GLU A 66 25.94 -32.09 -33.32
N ALA A 67 26.91 -32.11 -32.39
CA ALA A 67 26.67 -32.08 -30.94
C ALA A 67 25.96 -30.82 -30.49
N GLY A 68 26.36 -29.63 -31.01
CA GLY A 68 25.71 -28.36 -30.72
C GLY A 68 24.29 -28.29 -31.22
N GLN A 69 24.04 -28.77 -32.45
CA GLN A 69 22.69 -28.84 -33.03
C GLN A 69 21.81 -29.80 -32.24
N GLY A 70 22.29 -30.99 -31.93
CA GLY A 70 21.55 -31.97 -31.12
C GLY A 70 21.17 -31.43 -29.73
N LEU A 71 22.09 -30.66 -29.06
CA LEU A 71 21.80 -30.06 -27.78
C LEU A 71 20.70 -28.98 -27.88
N VAL A 72 20.80 -28.12 -28.93
CA VAL A 72 19.78 -27.07 -29.16
C VAL A 72 18.42 -27.69 -29.45
N ASP A 73 18.36 -28.70 -30.35
CA ASP A 73 17.11 -29.34 -30.72
C ASP A 73 16.47 -30.08 -29.55
N ALA A 74 17.27 -30.74 -28.71
CA ALA A 74 16.78 -31.43 -27.51
C ALA A 74 16.28 -30.52 -26.41
N THR A 75 16.73 -29.27 -26.37
CA THR A 75 16.40 -28.33 -25.28
C THR A 75 15.46 -27.21 -25.70
N ARG A 76 15.23 -26.99 -26.98
CA ARG A 76 14.40 -25.91 -27.54
C ARG A 76 13.00 -25.90 -26.94
N ASP A 77 12.31 -27.01 -26.93
CA ASP A 77 10.94 -27.09 -26.41
C ASP A 77 10.86 -26.83 -24.91
N ALA A 78 11.88 -27.27 -24.16
CA ALA A 78 11.96 -26.99 -22.74
C ALA A 78 12.07 -25.48 -22.45
N PHE A 79 12.90 -24.74 -23.18
CA PHE A 79 13.02 -23.29 -23.03
C PHE A 79 11.75 -22.55 -23.47
N VAL A 80 11.12 -22.96 -24.57
CA VAL A 80 9.81 -22.41 -24.99
C VAL A 80 8.76 -22.63 -23.91
N GLN A 81 8.75 -23.81 -23.27
CA GLN A 81 7.82 -24.08 -22.17
C GLN A 81 8.09 -23.24 -20.96
N ILE A 82 9.36 -22.99 -20.60
CA ILE A 82 9.74 -22.08 -19.52
C ILE A 82 9.23 -20.66 -19.83
N GLU A 83 9.49 -20.14 -21.04
CA GLU A 83 9.02 -18.81 -21.46
C GLU A 83 7.50 -18.68 -21.42
N ARG A 84 6.78 -19.68 -21.93
CA ARG A 84 5.31 -19.72 -21.86
C ARG A 84 4.81 -19.73 -20.42
N SER A 85 5.46 -20.51 -19.54
CA SER A 85 5.09 -20.56 -18.13
C SER A 85 5.29 -19.21 -17.45
N PHE A 86 6.39 -18.50 -17.74
CA PHE A 86 6.64 -17.14 -17.24
C PHE A 86 5.64 -16.12 -17.80
N ALA A 87 5.29 -16.22 -19.09
CA ALA A 87 4.25 -15.39 -19.68
C ALA A 87 2.90 -15.61 -18.99
N GLY A 88 2.53 -16.87 -18.74
CA GLY A 88 1.33 -17.22 -17.99
C GLY A 88 1.33 -16.63 -16.56
N VAL A 89 2.45 -16.66 -15.85
CA VAL A 89 2.55 -16.02 -14.52
C VAL A 89 2.36 -14.51 -14.61
N ARG A 90 2.88 -13.83 -15.64
CA ARG A 90 2.65 -12.40 -15.88
C ARG A 90 1.19 -12.09 -16.17
N GLU A 91 0.56 -12.88 -17.04
CA GLU A 91 -0.86 -12.76 -17.37
C GLU A 91 -1.75 -12.97 -16.13
N LEU A 92 -1.37 -13.92 -15.26
CA LEU A 92 -1.98 -14.14 -13.95
C LEU A 92 -1.85 -12.93 -13.02
N ALA A 93 -0.73 -12.22 -13.07
CA ALA A 93 -0.49 -11.02 -12.27
C ALA A 93 -1.29 -9.81 -12.76
N ASP A 94 -1.64 -9.78 -14.05
CA ASP A 94 -2.38 -8.68 -14.67
C ASP A 94 -3.91 -8.85 -14.63
N THR A 95 -4.41 -10.05 -14.37
CA THR A 95 -5.84 -10.32 -14.23
C THR A 95 -6.30 -10.11 -12.79
N PRO A 96 -7.31 -9.25 -12.52
CA PRO A 96 -7.84 -9.07 -11.18
C PRO A 96 -8.65 -10.29 -10.74
N ARG A 97 -8.05 -11.15 -9.91
CA ARG A 97 -8.66 -12.41 -9.45
C ARG A 97 -8.16 -12.82 -8.07
N GLY A 98 -8.84 -13.76 -7.44
CA GLY A 98 -8.50 -14.32 -6.12
C GLY A 98 -9.17 -13.58 -4.97
N LEU A 99 -8.69 -13.82 -3.76
CA LEU A 99 -9.24 -13.25 -2.54
C LEU A 99 -8.52 -11.93 -2.20
N LEU A 100 -9.31 -10.87 -1.99
CA LEU A 100 -8.85 -9.56 -1.51
C LEU A 100 -9.37 -9.34 -0.09
N ARG A 101 -8.45 -9.22 0.87
CA ARG A 101 -8.74 -8.97 2.27
C ARG A 101 -8.63 -7.49 2.59
N VAL A 102 -9.76 -6.90 2.97
CA VAL A 102 -9.89 -5.46 3.21
C VAL A 102 -10.35 -5.22 4.64
N THR A 103 -9.78 -4.23 5.31
CA THR A 103 -10.30 -3.75 6.60
C THR A 103 -10.69 -2.27 6.50
N ALA A 104 -11.82 -1.91 7.11
CA ALA A 104 -12.34 -0.54 7.10
C ALA A 104 -13.05 -0.19 8.41
N PRO A 105 -13.19 1.11 8.78
CA PRO A 105 -14.04 1.53 9.88
C PRO A 105 -15.48 1.09 9.67
N VAL A 106 -16.15 0.67 10.74
CA VAL A 106 -17.51 0.10 10.69
C VAL A 106 -18.50 1.00 9.92
N ALA A 107 -18.58 2.26 10.30
CA ALA A 107 -19.52 3.21 9.68
C ALA A 107 -19.22 3.42 8.19
N LEU A 108 -17.96 3.62 7.82
CA LEU A 108 -17.55 3.77 6.41
C LEU A 108 -17.84 2.52 5.60
N GLY A 109 -17.46 1.36 6.15
CA GLY A 109 -17.68 0.07 5.48
C GLY A 109 -19.13 -0.20 5.18
N ARG A 110 -19.98 -0.09 6.21
CA ARG A 110 -21.41 -0.36 6.08
C ARG A 110 -22.13 0.63 5.16
N GLN A 111 -21.85 1.92 5.30
CA GLN A 111 -22.62 2.96 4.61
C GLN A 111 -22.14 3.24 3.20
N HIS A 112 -20.83 3.06 2.92
CA HIS A 112 -20.22 3.53 1.67
C HIS A 112 -19.45 2.47 0.90
N ILE A 113 -18.85 1.47 1.56
CA ILE A 113 -18.10 0.42 0.84
C ILE A 113 -19.03 -0.73 0.45
N VAL A 114 -19.76 -1.31 1.41
CA VAL A 114 -20.67 -2.45 1.15
C VAL A 114 -21.67 -2.18 0.02
N PRO A 115 -22.32 -1.00 -0.06
CA PRO A 115 -23.22 -0.70 -1.18
C PRO A 115 -22.58 -0.71 -2.56
N LEU A 116 -21.26 -0.53 -2.65
CA LEU A 116 -20.52 -0.58 -3.92
C LEU A 116 -20.16 -2.00 -4.35
N MET A 117 -20.14 -2.97 -3.43
CA MET A 117 -19.66 -4.33 -3.69
C MET A 117 -20.46 -5.10 -4.73
N PRO A 118 -21.81 -5.00 -4.80
CA PRO A 118 -22.55 -5.70 -5.84
C PRO A 118 -22.18 -5.30 -7.26
N ALA A 119 -21.90 -4.00 -7.49
CA ALA A 119 -21.46 -3.52 -8.80
C ALA A 119 -19.99 -3.89 -9.08
N PHE A 120 -19.14 -3.78 -8.06
CA PHE A 120 -17.72 -4.14 -8.16
C PHE A 120 -17.53 -5.62 -8.49
N LEU A 121 -18.18 -6.53 -7.75
CA LEU A 121 -18.02 -7.96 -7.97
C LEU A 121 -18.68 -8.45 -9.27
N ARG A 122 -19.69 -7.75 -9.79
CA ARG A 122 -20.18 -8.01 -11.16
C ARG A 122 -19.18 -7.59 -12.23
N ALA A 123 -18.42 -6.50 -12.01
CA ALA A 123 -17.39 -6.05 -12.94
C ALA A 123 -16.12 -6.94 -12.89
N TYR A 124 -15.86 -7.57 -11.75
CA TYR A 124 -14.69 -8.43 -11.53
C TYR A 124 -15.10 -9.78 -10.94
N PRO A 125 -15.70 -10.69 -11.73
CA PRO A 125 -16.32 -11.93 -11.24
C PRO A 125 -15.32 -12.97 -10.69
N GLU A 126 -14.04 -12.85 -11.05
CA GLU A 126 -12.98 -13.72 -10.52
C GLU A 126 -12.40 -13.26 -9.18
N LEU A 127 -12.88 -12.11 -8.65
CA LEU A 127 -12.51 -11.62 -7.31
C LEU A 127 -13.49 -12.08 -6.26
N SER A 128 -12.93 -12.39 -5.08
CA SER A 128 -13.68 -12.52 -3.81
C SER A 128 -13.16 -11.47 -2.83
N ILE A 129 -14.02 -10.93 -1.99
CA ILE A 129 -13.66 -9.94 -0.98
C ILE A 129 -14.03 -10.46 0.40
N GLU A 130 -13.05 -10.45 1.32
CA GLU A 130 -13.27 -10.51 2.76
C GLU A 130 -13.15 -9.10 3.33
N LEU A 131 -14.24 -8.56 3.87
CA LEU A 131 -14.28 -7.22 4.44
C LEU A 131 -14.43 -7.30 5.96
N ASP A 132 -13.36 -6.94 6.68
CA ASP A 132 -13.36 -6.79 8.13
C ASP A 132 -13.72 -5.35 8.51
N LEU A 133 -14.80 -5.19 9.26
CA LEU A 133 -15.27 -3.89 9.74
C LEU A 133 -14.83 -3.68 11.18
N SER A 134 -13.69 -3.02 11.33
CA SER A 134 -13.07 -2.79 12.62
C SER A 134 -12.51 -1.37 12.75
N ALA A 135 -12.68 -0.80 13.94
CA ALA A 135 -12.03 0.47 14.31
C ALA A 135 -10.59 0.28 14.81
N GLN A 136 -10.15 -0.94 15.01
CA GLN A 136 -8.80 -1.24 15.50
C GLN A 136 -7.77 -1.02 14.39
N ILE A 137 -6.63 -0.46 14.79
CA ILE A 137 -5.46 -0.38 13.92
C ILE A 137 -4.73 -1.72 14.09
N SER A 138 -5.07 -2.66 13.22
CA SER A 138 -4.40 -3.95 13.14
C SER A 138 -3.10 -3.82 12.36
N SER A 139 -2.14 -4.69 12.63
CA SER A 139 -0.94 -4.82 11.80
C SER A 139 -1.33 -5.50 10.50
N LEU A 140 -1.46 -4.74 9.40
CA LEU A 140 -1.90 -5.26 8.09
C LEU A 140 -1.14 -6.53 7.68
N ALA A 141 0.19 -6.51 7.86
CA ALA A 141 1.03 -7.65 7.49
C ALA A 141 0.83 -8.86 8.40
N ARG A 142 0.61 -8.66 9.71
CA ARG A 142 0.41 -9.74 10.68
C ARG A 142 -0.96 -10.36 10.53
N ASP A 143 -1.98 -9.54 10.28
CA ASP A 143 -3.37 -9.97 10.24
C ASP A 143 -3.81 -10.39 8.82
N GLY A 144 -2.89 -10.32 7.84
CA GLY A 144 -3.09 -10.83 6.49
C GLY A 144 -4.03 -9.99 5.64
N PHE A 145 -4.15 -8.69 5.92
CA PHE A 145 -4.93 -7.76 5.09
C PHE A 145 -4.10 -7.24 3.92
N ASP A 146 -4.71 -7.19 2.74
CA ASP A 146 -4.11 -6.62 1.54
C ASP A 146 -4.22 -5.09 1.51
N VAL A 147 -5.33 -4.55 2.02
CA VAL A 147 -5.64 -3.12 2.04
C VAL A 147 -6.41 -2.75 3.31
N ALA A 148 -6.05 -1.64 3.93
CA ALA A 148 -6.85 -0.98 4.95
C ALA A 148 -7.37 0.35 4.44
N ILE A 149 -8.65 0.63 4.65
CA ILE A 149 -9.23 1.96 4.44
C ILE A 149 -9.24 2.65 5.80
N ARG A 150 -8.59 3.80 5.91
CA ARG A 150 -8.46 4.51 7.20
C ARG A 150 -8.54 6.02 7.03
N HIS A 151 -8.99 6.69 8.10
CA HIS A 151 -8.80 8.11 8.27
C HIS A 151 -7.33 8.44 8.49
N VAL A 152 -6.87 9.49 7.81
CA VAL A 152 -5.51 10.02 7.94
C VAL A 152 -5.60 11.52 8.13
N PHE A 153 -4.74 12.08 8.99
CA PHE A 153 -4.60 13.52 9.11
C PHE A 153 -3.66 14.04 8.01
N GLN A 154 -4.06 15.09 7.31
CA GLN A 154 -3.15 15.88 6.50
C GLN A 154 -2.29 16.72 7.43
N GLY A 155 -1.23 16.14 7.95
CA GLY A 155 -0.19 16.93 8.61
C GLY A 155 0.61 17.68 7.56
N ASN A 156 1.08 18.88 7.92
CA ASN A 156 1.97 19.68 7.07
C ASN A 156 3.12 18.78 6.59
N PRO A 157 3.29 18.52 5.28
CA PRO A 157 4.26 17.55 4.82
C PRO A 157 5.67 18.07 5.00
N ALA A 158 6.33 17.67 6.09
CA ALA A 158 7.76 17.52 5.97
C ALA A 158 7.99 16.38 4.98
N PRO A 159 8.78 16.58 3.91
CA PRO A 159 9.00 15.56 2.90
C PRO A 159 9.72 14.38 3.54
N HIS A 160 9.02 13.28 3.78
CA HIS A 160 9.65 12.04 4.20
C HIS A 160 10.10 11.28 2.96
N GLN A 161 11.39 11.13 2.87
CA GLN A 161 12.02 10.22 1.92
C GLN A 161 11.58 8.80 2.23
N ALA A 162 10.96 8.15 1.24
CA ALA A 162 10.93 6.70 1.25
C ALA A 162 12.38 6.18 1.23
N PRO A 163 12.68 5.08 1.94
CA PRO A 163 13.98 4.45 1.78
C PRO A 163 14.16 4.13 0.31
N THR A 164 15.18 4.70 -0.30
CA THR A 164 15.62 4.35 -1.65
C THR A 164 15.86 2.84 -1.65
N PRO A 165 15.29 2.08 -2.59
CA PRO A 165 15.69 0.70 -2.75
C PRO A 165 17.21 0.69 -2.91
N PRO A 166 17.92 -0.27 -2.28
CA PRO A 166 19.36 -0.35 -2.43
C PRO A 166 19.69 -0.36 -3.92
N PRO A 167 20.71 0.40 -4.37
CA PRO A 167 21.08 0.41 -5.77
C PRO A 167 21.35 -1.04 -6.17
N VAL A 168 20.74 -1.48 -7.24
CA VAL A 168 21.10 -2.73 -7.89
C VAL A 168 22.54 -2.51 -8.35
N SER A 169 23.49 -2.97 -7.55
CA SER A 169 24.91 -2.83 -7.83
C SER A 169 25.18 -3.54 -9.14
N GLY A 170 25.33 -2.73 -10.16
CA GLY A 170 25.94 -3.17 -11.41
C GLY A 170 27.30 -3.79 -11.08
N LEU A 171 27.58 -4.90 -11.71
CA LEU A 171 28.85 -5.58 -11.70
C LEU A 171 29.97 -4.58 -12.04
N GLY A 172 30.59 -4.02 -10.99
CA GLY A 172 31.80 -3.22 -11.07
C GLY A 172 33.00 -4.12 -10.80
N GLU A 173 33.99 -3.99 -11.67
CA GLU A 173 35.25 -4.70 -11.71
C GLU A 173 35.96 -4.77 -10.36
N ALA A 174 36.35 -5.96 -9.95
CA ALA A 174 37.25 -6.20 -8.84
C ALA A 174 38.69 -5.91 -9.28
N GLN A 175 39.31 -4.91 -8.67
CA GLN A 175 40.78 -4.83 -8.61
C GLN A 175 41.28 -5.41 -7.27
N PRO A 176 42.34 -6.18 -7.26
CA PRO A 176 42.88 -6.78 -6.04
C PRO A 176 43.96 -5.86 -5.40
N SER A 177 43.78 -5.54 -4.13
CA SER A 177 44.92 -5.13 -3.31
C SER A 177 44.63 -5.28 -1.81
N GLY A 178 45.52 -6.01 -1.13
CA GLY A 178 45.91 -5.75 0.24
C GLY A 178 45.32 -6.66 1.29
N LEU A 179 46.06 -7.70 1.64
CA LEU A 179 45.91 -8.50 2.87
C LEU A 179 46.06 -7.62 4.12
N SER A 180 45.10 -7.71 5.03
CA SER A 180 45.30 -7.44 6.45
C SER A 180 44.40 -8.38 7.27
N GLN A 181 45.04 -9.17 8.09
CA GLN A 181 44.46 -10.11 9.03
C GLN A 181 43.79 -9.35 10.18
N GLY A 182 42.56 -9.68 10.48
CA GLY A 182 41.84 -9.21 11.67
C GLY A 182 40.79 -10.23 12.08
N ASN A 183 41.16 -10.99 13.12
CA ASN A 183 40.38 -12.05 13.76
C ASN A 183 39.18 -11.45 14.52
N ALA A 184 37.94 -11.76 14.14
CA ALA A 184 36.77 -11.56 15.01
C ALA A 184 35.75 -12.65 14.74
N GLY A 185 35.47 -13.42 15.79
CA GLY A 185 34.56 -14.55 15.79
C GLY A 185 33.07 -14.16 15.57
N PRO A 186 32.22 -15.17 15.37
CA PRO A 186 30.81 -14.93 15.01
C PRO A 186 30.01 -14.37 16.20
N PRO A 187 29.04 -13.48 15.97
CA PRO A 187 28.19 -12.99 17.04
C PRO A 187 27.23 -14.09 17.49
N HIS A 188 27.22 -14.36 18.77
CA HIS A 188 26.25 -15.18 19.45
C HIS A 188 24.86 -14.54 19.37
N VAL A 189 23.90 -15.28 18.83
CA VAL A 189 22.48 -14.95 18.95
C VAL A 189 22.05 -15.38 20.35
N SER A 190 21.86 -14.43 21.24
CA SER A 190 21.24 -14.64 22.54
C SER A 190 19.73 -14.50 22.38
N LEU A 191 19.02 -15.60 22.56
CA LEU A 191 17.58 -15.64 22.77
C LEU A 191 17.29 -15.22 24.20
N ALA A 192 16.69 -14.06 24.41
CA ALA A 192 16.10 -13.66 25.68
C ALA A 192 14.55 -13.62 25.55
N PRO A 193 13.82 -13.90 26.63
CA PRO A 193 12.43 -14.32 26.57
C PRO A 193 11.45 -13.18 26.40
N SER A 194 10.31 -13.54 25.83
CA SER A 194 9.08 -12.80 25.69
C SER A 194 8.69 -11.97 26.91
N GLY A 195 8.65 -10.64 26.72
CA GLY A 195 7.97 -9.72 27.59
C GLY A 195 6.91 -9.01 26.79
N ASP A 196 5.65 -9.13 27.23
CA ASP A 196 4.52 -8.42 26.68
C ASP A 196 4.74 -6.90 26.77
N GLY A 197 5.02 -6.28 25.65
CA GLY A 197 5.10 -4.85 25.52
C GLY A 197 4.41 -4.45 24.24
N LEU A 198 3.20 -3.88 24.33
CA LEU A 198 2.58 -3.12 23.28
C LEU A 198 3.56 -1.99 22.89
N GLY A 199 4.32 -2.20 21.84
CA GLY A 199 5.23 -1.20 21.32
C GLY A 199 4.46 0.05 20.94
N GLU A 200 4.72 1.14 21.65
CA GLU A 200 4.25 2.47 21.30
C GLU A 200 4.67 2.77 19.86
N ALA A 201 3.69 3.09 19.02
CA ALA A 201 3.93 3.59 17.70
C ALA A 201 4.73 4.89 17.81
N ARG A 202 5.98 4.87 17.37
CA ARG A 202 6.81 6.08 17.35
C ARG A 202 6.21 7.07 16.37
N PRO A 203 6.05 8.35 16.77
CA PRO A 203 5.63 9.39 15.84
C PRO A 203 6.71 9.60 14.77
N TRP A 204 6.27 9.84 13.57
CA TRP A 204 7.12 10.25 12.46
C TRP A 204 7.85 11.55 12.83
N GLY A 205 9.16 11.49 13.01
CA GLY A 205 9.99 12.67 13.17
C GLY A 205 10.49 13.16 11.80
N PRO A 206 10.72 14.45 11.62
CA PRO A 206 11.20 14.98 10.35
C PRO A 206 12.63 14.49 10.08
N SER A 207 12.82 13.70 9.02
CA SER A 207 14.15 13.45 8.46
C SER A 207 14.41 14.45 7.35
N GLN A 208 15.49 15.22 7.49
CA GLN A 208 15.95 16.14 6.45
C GLN A 208 16.63 15.32 5.34
N GLY A 209 16.08 15.33 4.17
CA GLY A 209 16.68 14.71 2.99
C GLY A 209 15.75 14.75 1.78
N ASN A 210 16.25 15.30 0.71
CA ASN A 210 15.53 15.62 -0.51
C ASN A 210 15.46 14.40 -1.45
N ALA A 211 14.41 13.59 -1.35
CA ALA A 211 14.02 12.63 -2.40
C ALA A 211 12.49 12.55 -2.44
N GLY A 212 11.94 12.73 -3.61
CA GLY A 212 10.49 12.66 -3.83
C GLY A 212 9.93 11.27 -3.50
N PRO A 213 8.61 11.15 -3.32
CA PRO A 213 7.96 9.89 -2.98
C PRO A 213 8.25 8.83 -4.05
N PRO A 214 8.31 7.53 -3.67
CA PRO A 214 8.47 6.47 -4.65
C PRO A 214 7.32 6.55 -5.65
N GLN A 215 7.64 6.90 -6.88
CA GLN A 215 6.69 6.85 -7.98
C GLN A 215 6.47 5.38 -8.32
N VAL A 216 5.33 4.86 -7.95
CA VAL A 216 4.86 3.59 -8.50
C VAL A 216 4.33 3.91 -9.90
N SER A 217 5.23 3.87 -10.87
CA SER A 217 4.86 3.98 -12.28
C SER A 217 4.12 2.70 -12.66
N LEU A 218 2.80 2.79 -12.68
CA LEU A 218 1.96 1.77 -13.28
C LEU A 218 1.80 2.17 -14.75
N ALA A 219 2.30 1.31 -15.64
CA ALA A 219 2.19 1.52 -17.07
C ALA A 219 0.71 1.72 -17.50
N PRO A 220 0.43 2.61 -18.44
CA PRO A 220 -0.91 3.10 -18.66
C PRO A 220 -1.70 2.18 -19.59
N SER A 221 -2.82 1.73 -19.11
CA SER A 221 -4.00 1.59 -19.97
C SER A 221 -5.25 1.79 -19.10
N GLY A 222 -5.75 3.01 -19.06
CA GLY A 222 -7.07 3.36 -18.58
C GLY A 222 -7.31 3.16 -17.07
N GLY A 223 -7.02 4.13 -16.23
CA GLY A 223 -7.43 4.12 -14.83
C GLY A 223 -6.35 3.70 -13.82
N GLY A 224 -5.13 4.20 -13.98
CA GLY A 224 -4.07 4.02 -12.99
C GLY A 224 -4.45 4.57 -11.61
N LEU A 225 -3.94 3.93 -10.54
CA LEU A 225 -4.17 4.32 -9.14
C LEU A 225 -3.71 5.76 -8.80
N GLY A 226 -3.03 6.43 -9.73
CA GLY A 226 -2.33 7.67 -9.44
C GLY A 226 -1.13 7.44 -8.52
N GLU A 227 -0.39 8.48 -8.24
CA GLU A 227 0.78 8.38 -7.37
C GLU A 227 0.39 8.01 -5.95
N ALA A 228 1.02 6.96 -5.39
CA ALA A 228 0.97 6.68 -3.97
C ALA A 228 1.79 7.76 -3.27
N ARG A 229 1.19 8.50 -2.33
CA ARG A 229 1.86 9.55 -1.58
C ARG A 229 2.16 9.09 -0.16
N PRO A 230 3.34 9.35 0.38
CA PRO A 230 3.57 9.22 1.81
C PRO A 230 2.81 10.32 2.54
N TRP A 231 1.85 9.94 3.38
CA TRP A 231 1.08 10.86 4.20
C TRP A 231 1.63 10.82 5.64
N GLY A 232 2.15 11.92 6.10
CA GLY A 232 2.44 12.13 7.52
C GLY A 232 1.26 12.79 8.21
N PRO A 233 1.26 12.97 9.51
CA PRO A 233 1.83 12.12 10.53
C PRO A 233 0.76 11.25 11.18
N SER A 234 1.10 10.22 11.72
CA SER A 234 0.58 9.53 12.88
C SER A 234 0.10 8.09 12.73
N PHE A 235 -0.28 7.57 11.56
CA PHE A 235 -0.79 6.19 11.52
C PHE A 235 -0.35 5.36 10.31
N ILE A 236 0.44 5.91 9.40
CA ILE A 236 1.00 5.14 8.29
C ILE A 236 2.48 4.90 8.56
N PRO A 237 2.92 3.66 8.84
CA PRO A 237 4.34 3.35 8.99
C PRO A 237 5.12 3.64 7.71
N ASP A 238 6.41 3.96 7.82
CA ASP A 238 7.33 4.19 6.68
C ASP A 238 7.37 3.02 5.69
N THR A 239 6.98 1.84 6.16
CA THR A 239 6.92 0.61 5.37
C THR A 239 5.61 0.46 4.60
N HIS A 240 4.74 1.46 4.59
CA HIS A 240 3.44 1.41 3.94
C HIS A 240 3.29 2.50 2.88
N VAL A 241 2.42 2.26 1.92
CA VAL A 241 1.99 3.23 0.92
C VAL A 241 0.51 3.51 1.07
N ALA A 242 0.10 4.73 0.73
CA ALA A 242 -1.28 5.15 0.82
C ALA A 242 -1.73 5.87 -0.44
N TRP A 243 -2.98 5.63 -0.83
CA TRP A 243 -3.68 6.34 -1.90
C TRP A 243 -4.84 7.13 -1.31
N LEU A 244 -4.88 8.42 -1.57
CA LEU A 244 -6.00 9.27 -1.21
C LEU A 244 -7.25 8.81 -1.96
N LEU A 245 -8.33 8.55 -1.21
CA LEU A 245 -9.65 8.26 -1.78
C LEU A 245 -10.49 9.53 -1.89
N CYS A 246 -10.62 10.26 -0.80
CA CYS A 246 -11.31 11.55 -0.74
C CYS A 246 -10.95 12.32 0.53
N GLU A 247 -11.27 13.59 0.54
CA GLU A 247 -11.30 14.40 1.76
C GLU A 247 -12.53 14.07 2.59
N THR A 248 -12.44 14.30 3.90
CA THR A 248 -13.50 14.13 4.88
C THR A 248 -13.35 15.20 5.96
N ARG A 249 -14.41 15.47 6.68
CA ARG A 249 -14.40 16.46 7.76
C ARG A 249 -15.19 15.98 8.97
N SER A 250 -14.83 16.50 10.12
CA SER A 250 -15.60 16.34 11.35
C SER A 250 -16.70 17.40 11.43
N VAL A 251 -17.84 17.03 11.97
CA VAL A 251 -18.98 17.93 12.24
C VAL A 251 -19.49 17.73 13.64
N LEU A 252 -19.83 18.82 14.33
CA LEU A 252 -20.54 18.78 15.59
C LEU A 252 -22.04 18.78 15.31
N VAL A 253 -22.75 17.83 15.87
CA VAL A 253 -24.19 17.64 15.61
C VAL A 253 -24.97 17.36 16.89
N ALA A 254 -26.24 17.68 16.87
CA ALA A 254 -27.23 17.30 17.89
C ALA A 254 -28.59 17.12 17.26
N SER A 255 -29.52 16.42 17.94
CA SER A 255 -30.91 16.40 17.50
C SER A 255 -31.64 17.71 17.86
N PRO A 256 -32.61 18.15 17.05
CA PRO A 256 -33.46 19.30 17.37
C PRO A 256 -34.11 19.18 18.76
N ALA A 257 -34.52 17.99 19.14
CA ALA A 257 -35.13 17.72 20.44
C ALA A 257 -34.16 17.95 21.62
N TYR A 258 -32.89 17.60 21.46
CA TYR A 258 -31.88 17.92 22.48
C TYR A 258 -31.70 19.43 22.62
N LEU A 259 -31.52 20.13 21.50
CA LEU A 259 -31.29 21.59 21.50
C LEU A 259 -32.51 22.36 22.04
N ALA A 260 -33.72 21.88 21.79
CA ALA A 260 -34.93 22.48 22.38
C ALA A 260 -34.97 22.41 23.92
N ARG A 261 -34.40 21.33 24.50
CA ARG A 261 -34.36 21.13 25.95
C ARG A 261 -33.18 21.85 26.63
N ARG A 262 -32.03 21.86 26.00
CA ARG A 262 -30.74 22.26 26.61
C ARG A 262 -30.23 23.60 26.10
N GLY A 263 -30.88 24.16 25.09
CA GLY A 263 -30.39 25.33 24.38
C GLY A 263 -29.28 24.98 23.36
N GLN A 264 -28.96 25.95 22.53
CA GLN A 264 -27.88 25.85 21.54
C GLN A 264 -26.63 26.49 22.17
N PRO A 265 -25.46 25.82 22.17
CA PRO A 265 -24.23 26.43 22.63
C PRO A 265 -23.85 27.58 21.70
N ALA A 266 -23.42 28.71 22.29
CA ALA A 266 -23.04 29.91 21.56
C ALA A 266 -21.62 29.81 21.00
N ASP A 267 -20.74 29.11 21.69
CA ASP A 267 -19.33 28.90 21.36
C ASP A 267 -18.83 27.54 21.87
N PRO A 268 -17.60 27.14 21.55
CA PRO A 268 -17.04 25.88 22.04
C PRO A 268 -16.94 25.80 23.57
N GLN A 269 -16.73 26.87 24.27
CA GLN A 269 -16.62 26.87 25.74
C GLN A 269 -17.96 26.52 26.41
N ALA A 270 -19.08 26.87 25.80
CA ALA A 270 -20.39 26.53 26.29
C ALA A 270 -20.66 25.00 26.34
N LEU A 271 -19.88 24.18 25.61
CA LEU A 271 -19.97 22.72 25.60
C LEU A 271 -19.72 22.08 26.97
N VAL A 272 -19.03 22.77 27.89
CA VAL A 272 -18.84 22.32 29.27
C VAL A 272 -20.19 22.11 30.00
N GLY A 273 -21.22 22.88 29.63
CA GLY A 273 -22.58 22.80 30.16
C GLY A 273 -23.49 21.78 29.45
N HIS A 274 -22.99 21.11 28.42
CA HIS A 274 -23.79 20.16 27.63
C HIS A 274 -23.36 18.71 27.81
N ASP A 275 -24.26 17.78 27.49
CA ASP A 275 -23.97 16.36 27.41
C ASP A 275 -23.25 16.07 26.08
N CYS A 276 -21.97 15.68 26.14
CA CYS A 276 -21.14 15.43 24.98
C CYS A 276 -20.86 13.94 24.85
N LEU A 277 -21.24 13.34 23.71
CA LEU A 277 -21.10 11.91 23.47
C LEU A 277 -19.66 11.59 23.04
N GLY A 278 -18.97 10.78 23.83
CA GLY A 278 -17.54 10.53 23.68
C GLY A 278 -17.19 9.47 22.65
N TYR A 279 -16.31 9.78 21.71
CA TYR A 279 -15.64 8.72 20.94
C TYR A 279 -14.54 8.11 21.79
N ARG A 280 -14.71 6.86 22.21
CA ARG A 280 -13.79 6.18 23.11
C ARG A 280 -12.52 5.77 22.39
N ARG A 281 -11.40 6.41 22.75
CA ARG A 281 -10.04 5.95 22.49
C ARG A 281 -9.42 5.49 23.80
N ALA A 282 -8.39 4.66 23.74
CA ALA A 282 -7.70 4.19 24.92
C ALA A 282 -7.06 5.38 25.69
N GLY A 283 -7.49 5.59 26.92
CA GLY A 283 -6.88 6.46 27.93
C GLY A 283 -7.08 7.97 27.72
N GLY A 284 -7.59 8.65 28.76
CA GLY A 284 -7.56 10.11 28.90
C GLY A 284 -8.93 10.78 29.10
N ALA A 285 -8.89 12.01 29.61
CA ALA A 285 -10.06 12.88 29.71
C ALA A 285 -10.52 13.27 28.28
N LEU A 286 -11.83 13.27 28.07
CA LEU A 286 -12.40 13.64 26.79
C LEU A 286 -12.26 15.15 26.57
N SER A 287 -11.54 15.54 25.53
CA SER A 287 -11.38 16.94 25.12
C SER A 287 -11.63 17.06 23.62
N TRP A 288 -12.37 18.06 23.21
CA TRP A 288 -12.61 18.38 21.81
C TRP A 288 -11.88 19.67 21.44
N ARG A 289 -11.26 19.66 20.26
CA ARG A 289 -10.54 20.81 19.72
C ARG A 289 -11.31 21.37 18.52
N PHE A 290 -11.42 22.68 18.47
CA PHE A 290 -12.13 23.42 17.41
C PHE A 290 -11.22 24.47 16.80
N GLU A 291 -11.36 24.68 15.51
CA GLU A 291 -10.74 25.78 14.76
C GLU A 291 -11.83 26.69 14.21
N PRO A 292 -11.69 28.03 14.32
CA PRO A 292 -12.62 28.94 13.67
C PRO A 292 -12.56 28.80 12.16
N VAL A 293 -13.70 28.77 11.48
CA VAL A 293 -13.77 28.67 9.99
C VAL A 293 -13.13 29.89 9.32
N GLY A 294 -13.22 31.06 9.93
CA GLY A 294 -12.60 32.30 9.47
C GLY A 294 -11.11 32.46 9.78
N GLY A 295 -10.47 31.43 10.35
CA GLY A 295 -9.10 31.51 10.85
C GLY A 295 -9.02 32.06 12.27
N GLY A 296 -7.94 31.75 12.96
CA GLY A 296 -7.72 32.14 14.35
C GLY A 296 -7.11 31.01 15.17
N ALA A 297 -6.91 31.28 16.47
CA ALA A 297 -6.33 30.31 17.39
C ALA A 297 -7.32 29.14 17.65
N PRO A 298 -6.88 27.91 17.63
CA PRO A 298 -7.71 26.78 17.98
C PRO A 298 -8.03 26.74 19.45
N VAL A 299 -9.23 26.28 19.80
CA VAL A 299 -9.75 26.18 21.17
C VAL A 299 -9.91 24.71 21.53
N SER A 300 -9.41 24.31 22.69
CA SER A 300 -9.61 22.99 23.27
C SER A 300 -10.53 23.07 24.49
N VAL A 301 -11.58 22.23 24.49
CA VAL A 301 -12.60 22.24 25.54
C VAL A 301 -12.71 20.86 26.18
N PRO A 302 -12.56 20.71 27.49
CA PRO A 302 -12.87 19.47 28.18
C PRO A 302 -14.38 19.25 28.13
N VAL A 303 -14.80 18.08 27.65
CA VAL A 303 -16.21 17.74 27.50
C VAL A 303 -16.58 16.55 28.36
N ARG A 304 -17.84 16.46 28.76
CA ARG A 304 -18.37 15.38 29.58
C ARG A 304 -19.70 14.89 29.01
N GLY A 305 -20.02 13.64 29.26
CA GLY A 305 -21.31 13.06 28.88
C GLY A 305 -21.49 11.68 29.49
N CYS A 306 -22.71 11.22 29.47
CA CYS A 306 -23.10 9.94 30.08
C CYS A 306 -22.88 8.73 29.15
N PHE A 307 -22.46 8.96 27.88
CA PHE A 307 -22.30 7.88 26.89
C PHE A 307 -21.02 8.07 26.07
N ALA A 308 -20.30 6.97 25.89
CA ALA A 308 -19.14 6.90 25.03
C ALA A 308 -19.11 5.56 24.29
N ALA A 309 -18.73 5.60 23.01
CA ALA A 309 -18.59 4.42 22.17
C ALA A 309 -17.35 4.48 21.29
N ASN A 310 -16.86 3.34 20.83
CA ASN A 310 -15.77 3.25 19.86
C ASN A 310 -16.26 3.14 18.40
N ASN A 311 -17.54 3.39 18.19
CA ASN A 311 -18.20 3.35 16.88
C ASN A 311 -18.99 4.65 16.66
N SER A 312 -18.72 5.36 15.57
CA SER A 312 -19.39 6.61 15.24
C SER A 312 -20.87 6.45 14.89
N GLU A 313 -21.31 5.26 14.41
CA GLU A 313 -22.75 4.99 14.20
C GLU A 313 -23.49 4.96 15.54
N ALA A 314 -22.93 4.31 16.57
CA ALA A 314 -23.54 4.28 17.89
C ALA A 314 -23.65 5.70 18.48
N LEU A 315 -22.66 6.56 18.26
CA LEU A 315 -22.74 7.97 18.67
C LEU A 315 -23.81 8.73 17.88
N ARG A 316 -23.94 8.48 16.57
CA ARG A 316 -24.98 9.06 15.74
C ARG A 316 -26.37 8.68 16.27
N GLU A 317 -26.61 7.41 16.51
CA GLU A 317 -27.92 6.93 17.05
C GLU A 317 -28.23 7.55 18.41
N ALA A 318 -27.24 7.63 19.30
CA ALA A 318 -27.41 8.28 20.60
C ALA A 318 -27.72 9.80 20.47
N ALA A 319 -27.07 10.48 19.50
CA ALA A 319 -27.36 11.89 19.24
C ALA A 319 -28.74 12.09 18.62
N VAL A 320 -29.19 11.24 17.69
CA VAL A 320 -30.53 11.23 17.12
C VAL A 320 -31.56 11.00 18.22
N GLY A 321 -31.30 10.08 19.15
CA GLY A 321 -32.14 9.84 20.33
C GLY A 321 -32.16 10.98 21.35
N GLY A 322 -31.45 12.08 21.09
CA GLY A 322 -31.45 13.28 21.95
C GLY A 322 -30.62 13.15 23.23
N LEU A 323 -29.64 12.25 23.26
CA LEU A 323 -28.81 12.04 24.43
C LEU A 323 -27.76 13.15 24.63
N GLY A 324 -27.32 13.81 23.55
CA GLY A 324 -26.31 14.87 23.64
C GLY A 324 -25.76 15.31 22.29
N LEU A 325 -24.70 16.09 22.33
CA LEU A 325 -23.90 16.51 21.17
C LEU A 325 -22.88 15.43 20.81
N ALA A 326 -22.64 15.26 19.52
CA ALA A 326 -21.61 14.34 19.03
C ALA A 326 -20.74 15.00 17.96
N VAL A 327 -19.42 14.75 18.00
CA VAL A 327 -18.54 14.99 16.87
C VAL A 327 -18.51 13.71 16.03
N LEU A 328 -18.96 13.82 14.78
CA LEU A 328 -19.00 12.73 13.82
C LEU A 328 -18.21 13.09 12.56
N SER A 329 -17.75 12.08 11.82
CA SER A 329 -17.32 12.30 10.45
C SER A 329 -18.53 12.61 9.55
N ASP A 330 -18.31 13.43 8.53
CA ASP A 330 -19.35 13.84 7.57
C ASP A 330 -20.11 12.67 6.96
N PHE A 331 -19.42 11.61 6.53
CA PHE A 331 -20.05 10.42 5.98
C PHE A 331 -20.96 9.68 6.99
N THR A 332 -20.62 9.73 8.30
CA THR A 332 -21.48 9.14 9.34
C THR A 332 -22.70 9.99 9.62
N ALA A 333 -22.54 11.32 9.63
CA ALA A 333 -23.60 12.26 9.95
C ALA A 333 -24.56 12.53 8.78
N ARG A 334 -24.09 12.38 7.54
CA ARG A 334 -24.70 12.85 6.31
C ARG A 334 -26.20 12.50 6.21
N GLN A 335 -26.55 11.23 6.35
CA GLN A 335 -27.94 10.82 6.17
C GLN A 335 -28.86 11.43 7.23
N ALA A 336 -28.44 11.40 8.50
CA ALA A 336 -29.23 11.99 9.60
C ALA A 336 -29.37 13.52 9.49
N LEU A 337 -28.39 14.20 8.90
CA LEU A 337 -28.48 15.63 8.57
C LEU A 337 -29.47 15.90 7.43
N LEU A 338 -29.43 15.07 6.36
CA LEU A 338 -30.37 15.18 5.23
C LEU A 338 -31.82 14.93 5.67
N ASP A 339 -32.02 13.98 6.58
CA ASP A 339 -33.34 13.61 7.10
C ASP A 339 -33.84 14.59 8.19
N GLY A 340 -33.05 15.60 8.58
CA GLY A 340 -33.35 16.54 9.63
C GLY A 340 -33.39 15.95 11.05
N LEU A 341 -32.92 14.70 11.21
CA LEU A 341 -32.81 14.04 12.53
C LEU A 341 -31.69 14.62 13.38
N LEU A 342 -30.65 15.13 12.72
CA LEU A 342 -29.55 15.89 13.31
C LEU A 342 -29.45 17.24 12.62
N VAL A 343 -28.94 18.24 13.36
CA VAL A 343 -28.60 19.54 12.83
C VAL A 343 -27.15 19.88 13.20
N PRO A 344 -26.43 20.65 12.35
CA PRO A 344 -25.10 21.12 12.67
C PRO A 344 -25.17 22.10 13.84
N VAL A 345 -24.17 22.01 14.70
CA VAL A 345 -24.01 22.90 15.88
C VAL A 345 -22.67 23.60 15.75
N LEU A 346 -22.59 24.88 16.14
CA LEU A 346 -21.41 25.73 15.99
C LEU A 346 -20.89 25.76 14.56
N PRO A 347 -21.66 26.22 13.55
CA PRO A 347 -21.27 26.17 12.15
C PRO A 347 -20.01 26.99 11.84
N ASP A 348 -19.68 27.99 12.63
CA ASP A 348 -18.48 28.82 12.49
C ASP A 348 -17.22 28.17 13.07
N TRP A 349 -17.35 26.96 13.63
CA TRP A 349 -16.28 26.21 14.26
C TRP A 349 -16.15 24.81 13.66
N ARG A 350 -14.93 24.43 13.29
CA ARG A 350 -14.62 23.10 12.77
C ARG A 350 -14.00 22.23 13.85
N PRO A 351 -14.63 21.12 14.25
CA PRO A 351 -13.99 20.13 15.11
C PRO A 351 -12.77 19.52 14.40
N VAL A 352 -11.63 19.43 15.11
CA VAL A 352 -10.37 18.89 14.54
C VAL A 352 -9.73 17.88 15.48
N GLY A 353 -8.89 17.00 14.95
CA GLY A 353 -8.06 16.08 15.75
C GLY A 353 -8.77 14.82 16.24
N LEU A 354 -10.09 14.69 16.08
CA LEU A 354 -10.82 13.48 16.48
C LEU A 354 -10.82 12.43 15.38
N PHE A 355 -11.16 12.81 14.15
CA PHE A 355 -11.05 12.00 12.95
C PHE A 355 -10.05 12.66 12.00
N GLY A 356 -9.44 11.87 11.11
CA GLY A 356 -8.61 12.42 10.05
C GLY A 356 -9.43 13.20 9.03
N ASP A 357 -8.76 14.06 8.29
CA ASP A 357 -9.34 14.95 7.28
C ASP A 357 -9.31 14.36 5.87
N CYS A 358 -8.80 13.15 5.73
CA CYS A 358 -8.94 12.38 4.49
C CYS A 358 -9.11 10.88 4.75
N LEU A 359 -9.65 10.19 3.76
CA LEU A 359 -9.72 8.73 3.69
C LEU A 359 -8.66 8.24 2.72
N CYS A 360 -7.87 7.27 3.17
CA CYS A 360 -6.83 6.64 2.37
C CYS A 360 -7.00 5.12 2.34
N ALA A 361 -6.65 4.53 1.20
CA ALA A 361 -6.34 3.12 1.10
C ALA A 361 -4.86 2.92 1.42
N ILE A 362 -4.55 2.06 2.38
CA ILE A 362 -3.20 1.86 2.93
C ILE A 362 -2.83 0.40 2.79
N ARG A 363 -1.59 0.12 2.40
CA ARG A 363 -1.04 -1.24 2.37
C ARG A 363 0.45 -1.26 2.68
N PRO A 364 1.03 -2.41 3.09
CA PRO A 364 2.46 -2.57 3.16
C PRO A 364 3.11 -2.31 1.79
N TYR A 365 4.27 -1.67 1.80
CA TYR A 365 5.04 -1.44 0.57
C TYR A 365 5.43 -2.76 -0.08
N SER A 366 5.24 -2.85 -1.38
CA SER A 366 5.77 -3.91 -2.23
C SER A 366 6.11 -3.30 -3.58
N PRO A 367 7.20 -3.73 -4.24
CA PRO A 367 7.57 -3.24 -5.57
C PRO A 367 6.45 -3.42 -6.62
N THR A 368 5.63 -4.45 -6.43
CA THR A 368 4.50 -4.75 -7.32
C THR A 368 3.20 -4.70 -6.51
N VAL A 369 2.23 -3.94 -7.01
CA VAL A 369 0.87 -3.89 -6.44
C VAL A 369 0.01 -4.93 -7.16
N PRO A 370 -0.61 -5.88 -6.44
CA PRO A 370 -1.51 -6.86 -7.04
C PRO A 370 -2.65 -6.19 -7.81
N LYS A 371 -3.05 -6.76 -8.94
CA LYS A 371 -4.10 -6.19 -9.80
C LYS A 371 -5.44 -6.05 -9.07
N ALA A 372 -5.78 -7.01 -8.21
CA ALA A 372 -6.95 -6.95 -7.36
C ALA A 372 -7.00 -5.68 -6.49
N VAL A 373 -5.86 -5.33 -5.87
CA VAL A 373 -5.72 -4.08 -5.08
C VAL A 373 -5.87 -2.86 -5.96
N GLN A 374 -5.23 -2.86 -7.14
CA GLN A 374 -5.28 -1.73 -8.07
C GLN A 374 -6.71 -1.39 -8.48
N VAL A 375 -7.46 -2.38 -8.95
CA VAL A 375 -8.83 -2.17 -9.43
C VAL A 375 -9.78 -1.81 -8.29
N PHE A 376 -9.60 -2.39 -7.10
CA PHE A 376 -10.39 -2.06 -5.92
C PHE A 376 -10.19 -0.62 -5.46
N VAL A 377 -8.93 -0.19 -5.34
CA VAL A 377 -8.62 1.20 -4.93
C VAL A 377 -9.08 2.19 -5.99
N ALA A 378 -8.89 1.89 -7.27
CA ALA A 378 -9.38 2.73 -8.37
C ALA A 378 -10.91 2.87 -8.34
N TRP A 379 -11.63 1.76 -8.10
CA TRP A 379 -13.08 1.76 -7.96
C TRP A 379 -13.57 2.62 -6.79
N LEU A 380 -12.94 2.47 -5.62
CA LEU A 380 -13.28 3.30 -4.46
C LEU A 380 -12.98 4.77 -4.69
N ARG A 381 -11.84 5.11 -5.31
CA ARG A 381 -11.50 6.51 -5.65
C ARG A 381 -12.53 7.14 -6.55
N GLU A 382 -12.96 6.43 -7.59
CA GLU A 382 -13.98 6.95 -8.50
C GLU A 382 -15.33 7.12 -7.78
N ALA A 383 -15.75 6.15 -6.98
CA ALA A 383 -17.00 6.21 -6.24
C ALA A 383 -17.03 7.31 -5.16
N LEU A 384 -15.89 7.60 -4.53
CA LEU A 384 -15.78 8.54 -3.42
C LEU A 384 -15.16 9.89 -3.83
N LYS A 385 -14.87 10.13 -5.10
CA LYS A 385 -14.16 11.33 -5.59
C LYS A 385 -14.77 12.67 -5.17
N ASN A 386 -16.08 12.70 -4.97
CA ASN A 386 -16.81 13.90 -4.58
C ASN A 386 -16.91 14.08 -3.06
N GLY A 387 -16.27 13.18 -2.27
CA GLY A 387 -16.38 13.17 -0.82
C GLY A 387 -17.83 12.98 -0.34
N PHE A 388 -18.13 13.58 0.79
CA PHE A 388 -19.45 13.44 1.46
C PHE A 388 -20.08 14.83 1.68
N PRO A 389 -20.60 15.46 0.62
CA PRO A 389 -21.19 16.79 0.76
C PRO A 389 -22.37 16.74 1.74
N LEU A 390 -22.32 17.62 2.73
CA LEU A 390 -23.42 17.86 3.63
C LEU A 390 -24.39 18.83 2.95
N ALA A 391 -25.69 18.69 3.16
CA ALA A 391 -26.65 19.71 2.73
C ALA A 391 -26.27 21.06 3.35
N ARG A 392 -26.39 22.13 2.54
CA ARG A 392 -26.16 23.52 2.98
C ARG A 392 -27.26 23.97 3.90
#